data_f669e5d7bc236d6c63d6169d1e3f6be5
#
_entry.id   f669e5d7bc236d6c63d6169d1e3f6be5
#
_cell.length_a   1.000
_cell.length_b   1.000
_cell.length_c   1.000
_cell.angle_alpha   90.00
_cell.angle_beta   90.00
_cell.angle_gamma   90.00
#
_symmetry.space_group_name_H-M   'P 1'
#
loop_
_entity.id
_entity.type
_entity.pdbx_description
1 polymer ?
#
loop_
_entity_poly.entity_id
_entity_poly.type
_entity_poly.pdbx_seq_one_letter_code
_entity_poly.pdbx_strand_id
1 'polypeptide(L)'
;MKGEKHIVFVVDDDPSIRASLLDLLASHELQAIAFASAAEYMAYARPDLSACLILDVGLPDITGLDLQKQIAGTNHPPIVFITGHGDIPSSVRAMKLGAVDFLTKPFSEEEMLDAIVNAITRDSAARLKRAELGQLQQRYSLLTPRERDVLPLVVGGLLNKQAGAELGISEITLQIHRSKIMQKMEADSLAELVRMAAQLKVPLPNAKRRETSGSRNSP
;
A
#
# COMPACT_ATOMS: atom_id res chain seq x y z
N MET A 1 15.13 9.86 12.78
CA MET A 1 15.22 9.43 11.36
C MET A 1 16.68 9.38 10.86
N LYS A 2 17.62 8.91 11.67
CA LYS A 2 19.05 8.83 11.27
C LYS A 2 19.27 7.50 10.54
N GLY A 3 19.50 7.57 9.21
CA GLY A 3 19.98 6.44 8.39
C GLY A 3 19.19 6.12 7.11
N GLU A 4 17.92 6.42 7.01
CA GLU A 4 17.16 6.19 5.77
C GLU A 4 17.12 7.48 4.94
N LYS A 5 17.39 7.36 3.65
CA LYS A 5 17.27 8.50 2.72
C LYS A 5 15.80 8.72 2.40
N HIS A 6 15.35 9.94 2.63
CA HIS A 6 14.01 10.41 2.29
C HIS A 6 14.11 11.55 1.28
N ILE A 7 13.04 11.78 0.53
CA ILE A 7 12.99 12.88 -0.42
C ILE A 7 11.66 13.62 -0.31
N VAL A 8 11.72 14.95 -0.36
CA VAL A 8 10.55 15.82 -0.38
C VAL A 8 10.42 16.43 -1.78
N PHE A 9 9.29 16.20 -2.42
CA PHE A 9 8.94 16.85 -3.67
C PHE A 9 8.10 18.10 -3.36
N VAL A 10 8.44 19.22 -3.97
CA VAL A 10 7.72 20.49 -3.83
C VAL A 10 7.16 20.88 -5.19
N VAL A 11 5.86 21.07 -5.30
CA VAL A 11 5.19 21.54 -6.52
C VAL A 11 4.43 22.81 -6.20
N ASP A 12 4.92 23.93 -6.65
CA ASP A 12 4.38 25.29 -6.44
C ASP A 12 4.82 26.16 -7.61
N ASP A 13 3.97 27.01 -8.16
CA ASP A 13 4.31 27.86 -9.30
C ASP A 13 5.10 29.12 -8.89
N ASP A 14 5.00 29.53 -7.61
CA ASP A 14 5.75 30.68 -7.08
C ASP A 14 7.22 30.30 -6.80
N PRO A 15 8.19 30.89 -7.53
CA PRO A 15 9.60 30.61 -7.32
C PRO A 15 10.11 31.02 -5.92
N SER A 16 9.50 32.02 -5.28
CA SER A 16 9.89 32.45 -3.94
C SER A 16 9.48 31.43 -2.88
N ILE A 17 8.29 30.85 -3.02
CA ILE A 17 7.82 29.78 -2.14
C ILE A 17 8.69 28.54 -2.32
N ARG A 18 9.00 28.15 -3.58
CA ARG A 18 9.90 27.00 -3.83
C ARG A 18 11.26 27.22 -3.19
N ALA A 19 11.87 28.41 -3.36
CA ALA A 19 13.17 28.71 -2.77
C ALA A 19 13.12 28.64 -1.24
N SER A 20 12.14 29.27 -0.60
CA SER A 20 11.99 29.26 0.85
C SER A 20 11.79 27.85 1.42
N LEU A 21 10.99 27.01 0.74
CA LEU A 21 10.80 25.61 1.14
C LEU A 21 12.08 24.80 0.97
N LEU A 22 12.83 24.99 -0.12
CA LEU A 22 14.11 24.30 -0.31
C LEU A 22 15.13 24.68 0.76
N ASP A 23 15.23 25.97 1.12
CA ASP A 23 16.11 26.46 2.17
C ASP A 23 15.73 25.88 3.55
N LEU A 24 14.42 25.88 3.88
CA LEU A 24 13.90 25.25 5.10
C LEU A 24 14.27 23.77 5.15
N LEU A 25 14.00 23.03 4.09
CA LEU A 25 14.27 21.59 4.05
C LEU A 25 15.77 21.29 4.14
N ALA A 26 16.60 22.09 3.48
CA ALA A 26 18.06 21.97 3.55
C ALA A 26 18.60 22.23 4.96
N SER A 27 18.03 23.20 5.71
CA SER A 27 18.43 23.48 7.10
C SER A 27 18.15 22.32 8.05
N HIS A 28 17.20 21.44 7.69
CA HIS A 28 16.86 20.21 8.42
C HIS A 28 17.46 18.94 7.80
N GLU A 29 18.46 19.06 6.93
CA GLU A 29 19.14 17.92 6.26
C GLU A 29 18.18 17.04 5.43
N LEU A 30 17.03 17.58 4.99
CA LEU A 30 16.07 16.88 4.14
C LEU A 30 16.40 17.13 2.66
N GLN A 31 16.51 16.07 1.88
CA GLN A 31 16.68 16.17 0.44
C GLN A 31 15.35 16.62 -0.20
N ALA A 32 15.40 17.63 -1.06
CA ALA A 32 14.21 18.13 -1.73
C ALA A 32 14.46 18.39 -3.22
N ILE A 33 13.40 18.23 -4.02
CA ILE A 33 13.36 18.61 -5.44
C ILE A 33 12.09 19.41 -5.66
N ALA A 34 12.23 20.58 -6.32
CA ALA A 34 11.11 21.47 -6.60
C ALA A 34 10.77 21.48 -8.09
N PHE A 35 9.48 21.65 -8.39
CA PHE A 35 8.88 21.73 -9.72
C PHE A 35 7.97 22.95 -9.80
N ALA A 36 7.93 23.59 -10.96
CA ALA A 36 7.09 24.77 -11.18
C ALA A 36 5.65 24.41 -11.63
N SER A 37 5.40 23.16 -11.97
CA SER A 37 4.09 22.69 -12.47
C SER A 37 3.85 21.23 -12.16
N ALA A 38 2.58 20.81 -12.22
CA ALA A 38 2.20 19.39 -12.14
C ALA A 38 2.82 18.58 -13.29
N ALA A 39 2.90 19.16 -14.49
CA ALA A 39 3.47 18.49 -15.66
C ALA A 39 4.95 18.14 -15.47
N GLU A 40 5.76 19.05 -14.92
CA GLU A 40 7.16 18.79 -14.58
C GLU A 40 7.30 17.67 -13.56
N TYR A 41 6.51 17.71 -12.49
CA TYR A 41 6.49 16.66 -11.48
C TYR A 41 6.10 15.28 -12.05
N MET A 42 5.07 15.24 -12.89
CA MET A 42 4.61 13.99 -13.50
C MET A 42 5.62 13.40 -14.49
N ALA A 43 6.41 14.22 -15.16
CA ALA A 43 7.47 13.79 -16.08
C ALA A 43 8.73 13.27 -15.34
N TYR A 44 8.88 13.59 -14.06
CA TYR A 44 10.06 13.21 -13.30
C TYR A 44 10.07 11.73 -12.91
N ALA A 45 11.18 11.04 -13.22
CA ALA A 45 11.41 9.65 -12.80
C ALA A 45 11.79 9.59 -11.32
N ARG A 46 10.83 9.30 -10.48
CA ARG A 46 11.01 9.31 -9.02
C ARG A 46 11.88 8.14 -8.55
N PRO A 47 12.85 8.40 -7.66
CA PRO A 47 13.64 7.34 -7.04
C PRO A 47 12.77 6.48 -6.11
N ASP A 48 13.20 5.24 -5.90
CA ASP A 48 12.51 4.32 -4.98
C ASP A 48 12.92 4.58 -3.52
N LEU A 49 12.55 5.76 -3.02
CA LEU A 49 12.79 6.23 -1.65
C LEU A 49 11.46 6.62 -1.00
N SER A 50 11.44 6.57 0.33
CA SER A 50 10.32 7.13 1.09
C SER A 50 10.23 8.63 0.84
N ALA A 51 9.03 9.12 0.56
CA ALA A 51 8.87 10.49 0.09
C ALA A 51 7.61 11.17 0.64
N CYS A 52 7.63 12.52 0.57
CA CYS A 52 6.49 13.40 0.77
C CYS A 52 6.31 14.27 -0.47
N LEU A 53 5.08 14.59 -0.85
CA LEU A 53 4.74 15.57 -1.88
C LEU A 53 4.08 16.78 -1.23
N ILE A 54 4.77 17.92 -1.19
CA ILE A 54 4.20 19.23 -0.88
C ILE A 54 3.62 19.77 -2.17
N LEU A 55 2.33 20.08 -2.18
CA LEU A 55 1.59 20.42 -3.39
C LEU A 55 0.75 21.67 -3.21
N ASP A 56 1.04 22.70 -4.00
CA ASP A 56 0.15 23.86 -4.06
C ASP A 56 -1.19 23.51 -4.70
N VAL A 57 -2.26 24.08 -4.17
CA VAL A 57 -3.61 23.90 -4.72
C VAL A 57 -3.77 24.67 -6.03
N GLY A 58 -3.16 25.84 -6.15
CA GLY A 58 -3.36 26.82 -7.23
C GLY A 58 -2.33 26.75 -8.34
N LEU A 59 -2.06 25.58 -8.92
CA LEU A 59 -1.10 25.44 -10.01
C LEU A 59 -1.65 25.97 -11.35
N PRO A 60 -0.79 26.44 -12.27
CA PRO A 60 -1.21 27.08 -13.53
C PRO A 60 -1.75 26.09 -14.58
N ASP A 61 -1.30 24.86 -14.57
CA ASP A 61 -1.65 23.82 -15.55
C ASP A 61 -2.88 23.02 -15.14
N ILE A 62 -2.92 22.52 -13.91
CA ILE A 62 -4.09 21.86 -13.31
C ILE A 62 -4.14 22.18 -11.81
N THR A 63 -5.32 22.11 -11.20
CA THR A 63 -5.38 22.28 -9.74
C THR A 63 -4.67 21.14 -9.01
N GLY A 64 -4.03 21.44 -7.87
CA GLY A 64 -3.41 20.40 -7.05
C GLY A 64 -4.39 19.30 -6.64
N LEU A 65 -5.67 19.64 -6.43
CA LEU A 65 -6.74 18.65 -6.16
C LEU A 65 -7.05 17.75 -7.35
N ASP A 66 -6.92 18.24 -8.57
CA ASP A 66 -7.10 17.42 -9.76
C ASP A 66 -5.88 16.54 -10.04
N LEU A 67 -4.67 17.05 -9.75
CA LEU A 67 -3.46 16.21 -9.75
C LEU A 67 -3.61 15.04 -8.75
N GLN A 68 -4.08 15.32 -7.51
CA GLN A 68 -4.33 14.27 -6.53
C GLN A 68 -5.25 13.17 -7.06
N LYS A 69 -6.34 13.54 -7.76
CA LYS A 69 -7.24 12.57 -8.39
C LYS A 69 -6.57 11.77 -9.50
N GLN A 70 -5.78 12.43 -10.36
CA GLN A 70 -5.06 11.76 -11.46
C GLN A 70 -4.07 10.71 -10.97
N ILE A 71 -3.35 11.01 -9.88
CA ILE A 71 -2.36 10.08 -9.32
C ILE A 71 -2.99 9.09 -8.32
N ALA A 72 -4.27 9.23 -7.98
CA ALA A 72 -4.97 8.30 -7.10
C ALA A 72 -4.89 6.86 -7.64
N GLY A 73 -4.59 5.91 -6.76
CA GLY A 73 -4.42 4.50 -7.13
C GLY A 73 -3.05 4.15 -7.75
N THR A 74 -2.18 5.14 -8.00
CA THR A 74 -0.79 4.92 -8.38
C THR A 74 0.13 4.88 -7.16
N ASN A 75 1.39 4.49 -7.36
CA ASN A 75 2.39 4.53 -6.29
C ASN A 75 2.98 5.95 -6.16
N HIS A 76 2.20 6.89 -5.62
CA HIS A 76 2.65 8.26 -5.36
C HIS A 76 2.97 8.50 -3.88
N PRO A 77 3.86 9.46 -3.54
CA PRO A 77 4.07 9.89 -2.16
C PRO A 77 2.80 10.46 -1.53
N PRO A 78 2.63 10.34 -0.21
CA PRO A 78 1.58 11.04 0.52
C PRO A 78 1.69 12.56 0.31
N ILE A 79 0.53 13.21 0.19
CA ILE A 79 0.41 14.62 -0.18
C ILE A 79 0.17 15.48 1.07
N VAL A 80 0.93 16.55 1.19
CA VAL A 80 0.68 17.71 2.07
C VAL A 80 0.33 18.88 1.17
N PHE A 81 -0.91 19.38 1.27
CA PHE A 81 -1.31 20.55 0.50
C PHE A 81 -0.85 21.84 1.16
N ILE A 82 -0.48 22.81 0.33
CA ILE A 82 -0.26 24.20 0.73
C ILE A 82 -1.15 25.10 -0.12
N THR A 83 -1.64 26.20 0.43
CA THR A 83 -2.49 27.14 -0.32
C THR A 83 -2.50 28.53 0.28
N GLY A 84 -2.55 29.58 -0.56
CA GLY A 84 -2.77 30.95 -0.15
C GLY A 84 -4.25 31.27 0.15
N HIS A 85 -5.18 30.46 -0.34
CA HIS A 85 -6.62 30.64 -0.15
C HIS A 85 -7.23 29.29 0.28
N GLY A 86 -7.19 29.02 1.59
CA GLY A 86 -7.78 27.80 2.14
C GLY A 86 -9.28 27.98 2.38
N ASP A 87 -10.13 27.38 1.54
CA ASP A 87 -11.53 27.23 1.87
C ASP A 87 -11.79 25.86 2.52
N ILE A 88 -12.77 25.80 3.41
CA ILE A 88 -13.14 24.57 4.11
C ILE A 88 -13.55 23.44 3.14
N PRO A 89 -14.33 23.67 2.07
CA PRO A 89 -14.68 22.63 1.11
C PRO A 89 -13.47 21.99 0.43
N SER A 90 -12.46 22.75 0.05
CA SER A 90 -11.23 22.24 -0.60
C SER A 90 -10.39 21.39 0.35
N SER A 91 -10.19 21.84 1.59
CA SER A 91 -9.46 21.08 2.61
C SER A 91 -10.16 19.75 2.94
N VAL A 92 -11.48 19.77 3.14
CA VAL A 92 -12.27 18.55 3.37
C VAL A 92 -12.17 17.59 2.19
N ARG A 93 -12.19 18.07 0.95
CA ARG A 93 -12.04 17.25 -0.25
C ARG A 93 -10.65 16.62 -0.33
N ALA A 94 -9.59 17.39 -0.10
CA ALA A 94 -8.21 16.91 -0.07
C ALA A 94 -8.03 15.75 0.93
N MET A 95 -8.50 15.98 2.15
CA MET A 95 -8.42 14.98 3.23
C MET A 95 -9.22 13.71 2.93
N LYS A 96 -10.43 13.82 2.39
CA LYS A 96 -11.25 12.67 1.96
C LYS A 96 -10.58 11.86 0.85
N LEU A 97 -9.78 12.48 -0.01
CA LEU A 97 -8.99 11.83 -1.05
C LEU A 97 -7.65 11.28 -0.55
N GLY A 98 -7.40 11.37 0.75
CA GLY A 98 -6.25 10.74 1.41
C GLY A 98 -5.00 11.62 1.56
N ALA A 99 -5.12 12.95 1.41
CA ALA A 99 -4.05 13.85 1.81
C ALA A 99 -3.65 13.62 3.28
N VAL A 100 -2.39 13.87 3.59
CA VAL A 100 -1.87 13.76 4.96
C VAL A 100 -2.25 15.00 5.74
N ASP A 101 -2.07 16.16 5.11
CA ASP A 101 -2.35 17.45 5.74
C ASP A 101 -2.70 18.52 4.71
N PHE A 102 -3.19 19.67 5.21
CA PHE A 102 -3.60 20.81 4.40
C PHE A 102 -3.25 22.11 5.16
N LEU A 103 -2.19 22.79 4.73
CA LEU A 103 -1.63 23.98 5.38
C LEU A 103 -2.00 25.26 4.62
N THR A 104 -2.45 26.28 5.33
CA THR A 104 -2.73 27.60 4.73
C THR A 104 -1.51 28.51 4.87
N LYS A 105 -1.12 29.18 3.79
CA LYS A 105 -0.06 30.19 3.80
C LYS A 105 -0.57 31.47 4.48
N PRO A 106 0.16 32.09 5.45
CA PRO A 106 1.45 31.63 5.97
C PRO A 106 1.29 30.48 6.98
N PHE A 107 2.18 29.50 6.92
CA PHE A 107 2.30 28.40 7.88
C PHE A 107 3.63 28.52 8.64
N SER A 108 3.70 27.92 9.83
CA SER A 108 4.92 27.84 10.61
C SER A 108 5.86 26.74 10.10
N GLU A 109 7.15 26.88 10.43
CA GLU A 109 8.15 25.83 10.18
C GLU A 109 7.76 24.51 10.86
N GLU A 110 7.31 24.58 12.11
CA GLU A 110 6.90 23.42 12.92
C GLU A 110 5.74 22.65 12.24
N GLU A 111 4.68 23.35 11.81
CA GLU A 111 3.54 22.74 11.11
C GLU A 111 3.98 22.02 9.83
N MET A 112 4.88 22.64 9.04
CA MET A 112 5.39 22.04 7.81
C MET A 112 6.22 20.79 8.08
N LEU A 113 7.14 20.84 9.05
CA LEU A 113 7.99 19.72 9.40
C LEU A 113 7.18 18.54 9.97
N ASP A 114 6.21 18.81 10.83
CA ASP A 114 5.31 17.77 11.36
C ASP A 114 4.52 17.10 10.26
N ALA A 115 3.96 17.85 9.31
CA ALA A 115 3.25 17.31 8.17
C ALA A 115 4.15 16.42 7.29
N ILE A 116 5.41 16.85 7.05
CA ILE A 116 6.41 16.08 6.28
C ILE A 116 6.77 14.79 7.01
N VAL A 117 7.03 14.83 8.31
CA VAL A 117 7.37 13.65 9.13
C VAL A 117 6.22 12.63 9.08
N ASN A 118 4.98 13.09 9.23
CA ASN A 118 3.79 12.25 9.14
C ASN A 118 3.64 11.62 7.74
N ALA A 119 3.89 12.38 6.67
CA ALA A 119 3.82 11.91 5.30
C ALA A 119 4.89 10.84 5.03
N ILE A 120 6.15 11.10 5.37
CA ILE A 120 7.27 10.17 5.19
C ILE A 120 7.03 8.88 5.98
N THR A 121 6.57 8.96 7.22
CA THR A 121 6.26 7.81 8.06
C THR A 121 5.17 6.95 7.42
N ARG A 122 4.12 7.57 6.88
CA ARG A 122 3.03 6.90 6.17
C ARG A 122 3.52 6.22 4.88
N ASP A 123 4.39 6.88 4.10
CA ASP A 123 4.96 6.29 2.89
C ASP A 123 5.88 5.11 3.19
N SER A 124 6.76 5.24 4.20
CA SER A 124 7.64 4.16 4.65
C SER A 124 6.84 2.91 5.04
N ALA A 125 5.79 3.07 5.84
CA ALA A 125 4.91 1.97 6.23
C ALA A 125 4.18 1.33 5.04
N ALA A 126 3.70 2.14 4.08
CA ALA A 126 3.04 1.66 2.87
C ALA A 126 4.01 0.92 1.95
N ARG A 127 5.26 1.39 1.84
CA ARG A 127 6.33 0.74 1.07
C ARG A 127 6.69 -0.62 1.65
N LEU A 128 6.86 -0.70 2.98
CA LEU A 128 7.15 -1.97 3.66
C LEU A 128 6.05 -3.00 3.37
N LYS A 129 4.79 -2.62 3.54
CA LYS A 129 3.65 -3.50 3.24
C LYS A 129 3.62 -3.96 1.77
N ARG A 130 3.96 -3.07 0.82
CA ARG A 130 4.03 -3.44 -0.61
C ARG A 130 5.17 -4.42 -0.87
N ALA A 131 6.34 -4.21 -0.27
CA ALA A 131 7.48 -5.11 -0.39
C ALA A 131 7.17 -6.49 0.17
N GLU A 132 6.57 -6.58 1.37
CA GLU A 132 6.12 -7.84 1.98
C GLU A 132 5.11 -8.57 1.10
N LEU A 133 4.10 -7.85 0.58
CA LEU A 133 3.12 -8.44 -0.34
C LEU A 133 3.76 -8.92 -1.65
N GLY A 134 4.71 -8.16 -2.19
CA GLY A 134 5.46 -8.53 -3.39
C GLY A 134 6.27 -9.81 -3.19
N GLN A 135 6.97 -9.94 -2.07
CA GLN A 135 7.67 -11.19 -1.70
C GLN A 135 6.71 -12.37 -1.58
N LEU A 136 5.57 -12.14 -0.92
CA LEU A 136 4.55 -13.18 -0.75
C LEU A 136 3.94 -13.62 -2.09
N GLN A 137 3.68 -12.68 -3.01
CA GLN A 137 3.23 -12.98 -4.36
C GLN A 137 4.27 -13.79 -5.15
N GLN A 138 5.55 -13.47 -4.98
CA GLN A 138 6.65 -14.23 -5.59
C GLN A 138 6.66 -15.68 -5.08
N ARG A 139 6.59 -15.91 -3.76
CA ARG A 139 6.48 -17.27 -3.19
C ARG A 139 5.26 -18.01 -3.72
N TYR A 140 4.11 -17.37 -3.75
CA TYR A 140 2.87 -17.95 -4.30
C TYR A 140 3.01 -18.33 -5.79
N SER A 141 3.75 -17.55 -6.58
CA SER A 141 4.00 -17.86 -8.00
C SER A 141 4.76 -19.17 -8.22
N LEU A 142 5.57 -19.62 -7.23
CA LEU A 142 6.30 -20.90 -7.26
C LEU A 142 5.40 -22.13 -7.05
N LEU A 143 4.18 -21.95 -6.61
CA LEU A 143 3.23 -23.04 -6.46
C LEU A 143 2.82 -23.60 -7.82
N THR A 144 2.86 -24.93 -7.95
CA THR A 144 2.30 -25.62 -9.12
C THR A 144 0.78 -25.46 -9.18
N PRO A 145 0.13 -25.67 -10.34
CA PRO A 145 -1.32 -25.63 -10.44
C PRO A 145 -2.01 -26.49 -9.38
N ARG A 146 -1.48 -27.71 -9.15
CA ARG A 146 -2.05 -28.63 -8.17
C ARG A 146 -1.89 -28.15 -6.72
N GLU A 147 -0.78 -27.52 -6.39
CA GLU A 147 -0.57 -26.91 -5.07
C GLU A 147 -1.49 -25.70 -4.86
N ARG A 148 -1.80 -24.93 -5.93
CA ARG A 148 -2.78 -23.85 -5.89
C ARG A 148 -4.22 -24.36 -5.70
N ASP A 149 -4.56 -25.54 -6.20
CA ASP A 149 -5.86 -26.18 -5.93
C ASP A 149 -5.96 -26.67 -4.47
N VAL A 150 -4.86 -27.16 -3.90
CA VAL A 150 -4.79 -27.68 -2.52
C VAL A 150 -4.83 -26.55 -1.48
N LEU A 151 -4.14 -25.43 -1.75
CA LEU A 151 -3.98 -24.34 -0.78
C LEU A 151 -5.31 -23.84 -0.19
N PRO A 152 -6.35 -23.50 -0.98
CA PRO A 152 -7.64 -23.02 -0.45
C PRO A 152 -8.30 -24.00 0.52
N LEU A 153 -8.20 -25.31 0.25
CA LEU A 153 -8.79 -26.36 1.08
C LEU A 153 -8.08 -26.46 2.42
N VAL A 154 -6.74 -26.40 2.40
CA VAL A 154 -5.90 -26.47 3.61
C VAL A 154 -6.12 -25.25 4.49
N VAL A 155 -6.08 -24.03 3.93
CA VAL A 155 -6.29 -22.79 4.70
C VAL A 155 -7.76 -22.61 5.10
N GLY A 156 -8.70 -23.23 4.38
CA GLY A 156 -10.11 -23.33 4.73
C GLY A 156 -10.40 -24.32 5.87
N GLY A 157 -9.37 -25.01 6.39
CA GLY A 157 -9.45 -25.88 7.55
C GLY A 157 -9.99 -27.30 7.27
N LEU A 158 -9.97 -27.78 6.02
CA LEU A 158 -10.31 -29.16 5.71
C LEU A 158 -9.21 -30.10 6.20
N LEU A 159 -9.63 -31.25 6.75
CA LEU A 159 -8.71 -32.33 7.07
C LEU A 159 -8.13 -32.94 5.79
N ASN A 160 -6.93 -33.51 5.85
CA ASN A 160 -6.26 -34.09 4.67
C ASN A 160 -7.16 -35.11 3.92
N LYS A 161 -7.90 -35.93 4.66
CA LYS A 161 -8.85 -36.90 4.09
C LYS A 161 -9.99 -36.22 3.32
N GLN A 162 -10.53 -35.11 3.85
CA GLN A 162 -11.63 -34.33 3.23
C GLN A 162 -11.15 -33.62 1.97
N ALA A 163 -10.03 -32.94 2.07
CA ALA A 163 -9.43 -32.18 0.94
C ALA A 163 -8.96 -33.15 -0.17
N GLY A 164 -8.43 -34.36 0.21
CA GLY A 164 -8.07 -35.40 -0.74
C GLY A 164 -9.27 -35.91 -1.50
N ALA A 165 -10.38 -36.20 -0.80
CA ALA A 165 -11.63 -36.63 -1.43
C ALA A 165 -12.19 -35.58 -2.39
N GLU A 166 -12.14 -34.29 -2.03
CA GLU A 166 -12.62 -33.19 -2.89
C GLU A 166 -11.80 -33.06 -4.18
N LEU A 167 -10.50 -33.34 -4.10
CA LEU A 167 -9.58 -33.24 -5.25
C LEU A 167 -9.37 -34.58 -5.99
N GLY A 168 -9.98 -35.68 -5.54
CA GLY A 168 -9.80 -37.01 -6.13
C GLY A 168 -8.39 -37.58 -5.98
N ILE A 169 -7.69 -37.29 -4.87
CA ILE A 169 -6.34 -37.79 -4.57
C ILE A 169 -6.29 -38.44 -3.19
N SER A 170 -5.28 -39.31 -2.98
CA SER A 170 -5.08 -39.96 -1.70
C SER A 170 -4.68 -38.92 -0.60
N GLU A 171 -4.98 -39.29 0.66
CA GLU A 171 -4.58 -38.48 1.81
C GLU A 171 -3.04 -38.28 1.88
N ILE A 172 -2.28 -39.30 1.52
CA ILE A 172 -0.81 -39.25 1.47
C ILE A 172 -0.35 -38.25 0.41
N THR A 173 -0.96 -38.26 -0.78
CA THR A 173 -0.65 -37.32 -1.86
C THR A 173 -0.96 -35.88 -1.44
N LEU A 174 -2.09 -35.68 -0.75
CA LEU A 174 -2.44 -34.35 -0.22
C LEU A 174 -1.43 -33.86 0.82
N GLN A 175 -1.00 -34.73 1.72
CA GLN A 175 0.01 -34.41 2.72
C GLN A 175 1.33 -33.99 2.08
N ILE A 176 1.74 -34.65 0.99
CA ILE A 176 2.94 -34.26 0.22
C ILE A 176 2.77 -32.86 -0.38
N HIS A 177 1.61 -32.56 -1.00
CA HIS A 177 1.34 -31.21 -1.53
C HIS A 177 1.33 -30.16 -0.42
N ARG A 178 0.70 -30.45 0.71
CA ARG A 178 0.68 -29.56 1.87
C ARG A 178 2.11 -29.24 2.35
N SER A 179 2.97 -30.25 2.49
CA SER A 179 4.36 -30.05 2.88
C SER A 179 5.12 -29.16 1.89
N LYS A 180 4.96 -29.39 0.58
CA LYS A 180 5.56 -28.55 -0.47
C LYS A 180 5.03 -27.13 -0.46
N ILE A 181 3.75 -26.93 -0.20
CA ILE A 181 3.16 -25.59 -0.05
C ILE A 181 3.79 -24.86 1.13
N MET A 182 3.87 -25.49 2.30
CA MET A 182 4.51 -24.91 3.49
C MET A 182 5.94 -24.48 3.19
N GLN A 183 6.72 -25.34 2.53
CA GLN A 183 8.11 -25.07 2.16
C GLN A 183 8.23 -23.91 1.16
N LYS A 184 7.44 -23.89 0.08
CA LYS A 184 7.51 -22.86 -0.97
C LYS A 184 6.99 -21.51 -0.50
N MET A 185 5.98 -21.52 0.37
CA MET A 185 5.45 -20.32 1.01
C MET A 185 6.33 -19.83 2.16
N GLU A 186 7.31 -20.64 2.59
CA GLU A 186 8.15 -20.38 3.77
C GLU A 186 7.31 -20.14 5.02
N ALA A 187 6.26 -20.94 5.21
CA ALA A 187 5.36 -20.84 6.34
C ALA A 187 5.79 -21.82 7.45
N ASP A 188 6.07 -21.32 8.66
CA ASP A 188 6.47 -22.12 9.81
C ASP A 188 5.28 -22.82 10.50
N SER A 189 4.07 -22.35 10.23
CA SER A 189 2.85 -22.92 10.81
C SER A 189 1.64 -22.79 9.87
N LEU A 190 0.62 -23.63 10.08
CA LEU A 190 -0.64 -23.50 9.36
C LEU A 190 -1.30 -22.13 9.61
N ALA A 191 -1.20 -21.60 10.82
CA ALA A 191 -1.75 -20.28 11.16
C ALA A 191 -1.08 -19.17 10.35
N GLU A 192 0.22 -19.28 10.11
CA GLU A 192 0.96 -18.35 9.26
C GLU A 192 0.54 -18.50 7.79
N LEU A 193 0.44 -19.74 7.27
CA LEU A 193 -0.05 -19.97 5.92
C LEU A 193 -1.46 -19.39 5.69
N VAL A 194 -2.34 -19.47 6.70
CA VAL A 194 -3.68 -18.85 6.65
C VAL A 194 -3.58 -17.33 6.55
N ARG A 195 -2.70 -16.68 7.33
CA ARG A 195 -2.48 -15.22 7.23
C ARG A 195 -1.93 -14.82 5.86
N MET A 196 -0.95 -15.57 5.34
CA MET A 196 -0.38 -15.33 4.00
C MET A 196 -1.44 -15.47 2.91
N ALA A 197 -2.27 -16.51 2.96
CA ALA A 197 -3.36 -16.73 2.00
C ALA A 197 -4.42 -15.62 2.06
N ALA A 198 -4.72 -15.10 3.26
CA ALA A 198 -5.63 -13.97 3.44
C ALA A 198 -5.07 -12.68 2.83
N GLN A 199 -3.77 -12.39 3.00
CA GLN A 199 -3.09 -11.24 2.38
C GLN A 199 -3.09 -11.34 0.84
N LEU A 200 -2.92 -12.55 0.31
CA LEU A 200 -2.99 -12.83 -1.14
C LEU A 200 -4.42 -12.85 -1.68
N LYS A 201 -5.43 -12.73 -0.82
CA LYS A 201 -6.86 -12.85 -1.16
C LYS A 201 -7.17 -14.18 -1.87
N VAL A 202 -6.53 -15.27 -1.44
CA VAL A 202 -6.82 -16.62 -1.94
C VAL A 202 -8.28 -16.94 -1.64
N PRO A 203 -9.10 -17.30 -2.65
CA PRO A 203 -10.52 -17.60 -2.42
C PRO A 203 -10.67 -18.85 -1.56
N LEU A 204 -11.38 -18.75 -0.45
CA LEU A 204 -11.70 -19.90 0.39
C LEU A 204 -12.84 -20.72 -0.23
N PRO A 205 -12.83 -22.06 -0.10
CA PRO A 205 -13.96 -22.89 -0.52
C PRO A 205 -15.22 -22.44 0.23
N ASN A 206 -16.34 -22.27 -0.49
CA ASN A 206 -17.60 -21.79 0.07
C ASN A 206 -18.06 -22.62 1.27
N ALA A 207 -18.21 -22.00 2.43
CA ALA A 207 -18.71 -22.62 3.67
C ALA A 207 -20.16 -23.16 3.56
N LYS A 208 -20.88 -22.88 2.47
CA LYS A 208 -22.30 -23.28 2.27
C LYS A 208 -22.54 -24.79 2.04
N ARG A 209 -21.50 -25.63 1.92
CA ARG A 209 -21.70 -27.08 1.74
C ARG A 209 -21.74 -27.89 3.03
N ARG A 210 -21.59 -27.25 4.21
CA ARG A 210 -21.55 -27.97 5.50
C ARG A 210 -22.89 -28.32 6.12
N GLU A 211 -24.03 -27.78 5.64
CA GLU A 211 -25.34 -27.96 6.29
C GLU A 211 -26.23 -29.07 5.71
N THR A 212 -25.85 -29.74 4.60
CA THR A 212 -26.73 -30.72 3.95
C THR A 212 -26.39 -32.18 4.19
N SER A 213 -25.37 -32.53 5.00
CA SER A 213 -25.01 -33.92 5.29
C SER A 213 -25.47 -34.42 6.68
N GLY A 214 -26.16 -33.56 7.47
CA GLY A 214 -26.56 -33.88 8.85
C GLY A 214 -28.00 -34.33 9.07
N SER A 215 -28.86 -34.45 8.05
CA SER A 215 -30.27 -34.77 8.26
C SER A 215 -30.76 -35.89 7.34
N ARG A 216 -30.31 -37.11 7.56
CA ARG A 216 -31.00 -38.35 7.17
C ARG A 216 -30.51 -39.46 8.06
N ASN A 217 -31.13 -39.61 9.23
CA ASN A 217 -31.44 -40.86 9.86
C ASN A 217 -32.25 -40.59 11.14
N SER A 218 -33.53 -40.86 11.08
CA SER A 218 -34.27 -41.47 12.19
C SER A 218 -35.59 -42.02 11.67
N PRO A 219 -36.00 -43.13 12.22
CA PRO A 219 -36.82 -44.19 11.61
C PRO A 219 -38.28 -43.86 11.51
#